data_4de59440dcf57193b5b80341db9a8acd
#
_entry.id   4de59440dcf57193b5b80341db9a8acd
#
_cell.length_a   1.000
_cell.length_b   1.000
_cell.length_c   1.000
_cell.angle_alpha   90.00
_cell.angle_beta   90.00
_cell.angle_gamma   90.00
#
_symmetry.space_group_name_H-M   'P 1'
#
loop_
_entity.id
_entity.type
_entity.pdbx_description
1 polymer ?
#
loop_
_entity_poly.entity_id
_entity_poly.type
_entity_poly.pdbx_seq_one_letter_code
_entity_poly.pdbx_strand_id
1 'polypeptide(L)'
;MPKPTRQDFAFLNDAKTEAVLLDLYTAASRQIPGLIWHFLPQLPKLLGKGSGWTGENEAYFDDKYIPIVPQQGAFLYMQVLAKGAKNIVEFGTSYGISTLYLAAAAKKNGGRVITTEYLPHKAEAARRHFAAAGLADHIELREGDALETLQDIPGGIDFVLLDGWPNLVYPVFKLLEPKLAPRAAVAVDDVEGYAPAMQDYLDYVRNPANGYVSATLKPHKALEYSVKTGGADAA
;
A
#
# COMPACT_ATOMS: atom_id res chain seq x y z
N MET A 1 -0.24 -3.10 19.21
CA MET A 1 0.49 -1.84 18.94
C MET A 1 0.11 -0.84 20.02
N PRO A 2 1.04 0.02 20.51
CA PRO A 2 0.65 1.16 21.34
C PRO A 2 -0.31 2.04 20.53
N LYS A 3 -1.24 2.69 21.23
CA LYS A 3 -2.20 3.59 20.58
C LYS A 3 -1.43 4.77 19.99
N PRO A 4 -1.55 5.07 18.67
CA PRO A 4 -0.83 6.17 18.08
C PRO A 4 -1.28 7.51 18.66
N THR A 5 -0.37 8.46 18.67
CA THR A 5 -0.57 9.83 19.13
C THR A 5 -0.38 10.78 17.96
N ARG A 6 -0.82 12.02 18.11
CA ARG A 6 -0.60 13.03 17.07
C ARG A 6 0.89 13.24 16.74
N GLN A 7 1.77 13.02 17.71
CA GLN A 7 3.22 13.17 17.53
C GLN A 7 3.79 12.17 16.50
N ASP A 8 3.15 11.00 16.37
CA ASP A 8 3.57 9.98 15.39
C ASP A 8 3.36 10.43 13.94
N PHE A 9 2.58 11.49 13.70
CA PHE A 9 2.26 12.04 12.38
C PHE A 9 2.79 13.47 12.17
N ALA A 10 3.40 14.10 13.18
CA ALA A 10 3.83 15.51 13.15
C ALA A 10 4.84 15.82 12.03
N PHE A 11 5.56 14.81 11.51
CA PHE A 11 6.48 14.96 10.39
C PHE A 11 5.79 15.36 9.08
N LEU A 12 4.46 15.13 8.94
CA LEU A 12 3.68 15.54 7.78
C LEU A 12 3.57 17.06 7.68
N ASN A 13 3.59 17.74 8.84
CA ASN A 13 3.38 19.18 8.97
C ASN A 13 2.08 19.63 8.27
N ASP A 14 1.00 18.85 8.46
CA ASP A 14 -0.35 19.08 7.94
C ASP A 14 -1.37 18.62 8.99
N ALA A 15 -1.87 19.59 9.76
CA ALA A 15 -2.76 19.32 10.91
C ALA A 15 -4.05 18.57 10.53
N LYS A 16 -4.57 18.75 9.30
CA LYS A 16 -5.77 18.05 8.84
C LYS A 16 -5.47 16.59 8.57
N THR A 17 -4.42 16.31 7.82
CA THR A 17 -3.97 14.95 7.52
C THR A 17 -3.61 14.19 8.80
N GLU A 18 -2.87 14.84 9.73
CA GLU A 18 -2.51 14.27 11.04
C GLU A 18 -3.76 13.87 11.86
N ALA A 19 -4.78 14.73 11.89
CA ALA A 19 -6.01 14.46 12.63
C ALA A 19 -6.77 13.27 12.02
N VAL A 20 -6.92 13.23 10.70
CA VAL A 20 -7.62 12.13 10.02
C VAL A 20 -6.88 10.80 10.22
N LEU A 21 -5.55 10.78 10.10
CA LEU A 21 -4.76 9.57 10.36
C LEU A 21 -4.92 9.08 11.81
N LEU A 22 -4.89 10.00 12.79
CA LEU A 22 -5.09 9.65 14.20
C LEU A 22 -6.46 9.01 14.44
N ASP A 23 -7.51 9.55 13.81
CA ASP A 23 -8.86 9.00 13.91
C ASP A 23 -8.96 7.62 13.27
N LEU A 24 -8.37 7.42 12.08
CA LEU A 24 -8.36 6.15 11.38
C LEU A 24 -7.60 5.06 12.15
N TYR A 25 -6.41 5.35 12.65
CA TYR A 25 -5.67 4.39 13.48
C TYR A 25 -6.37 4.12 14.81
N THR A 26 -7.07 5.11 15.38
CA THR A 26 -7.89 4.91 16.57
C THR A 26 -9.06 3.98 16.27
N ALA A 27 -9.75 4.15 15.13
CA ALA A 27 -10.80 3.25 14.69
C ALA A 27 -10.26 1.82 14.46
N ALA A 28 -9.13 1.69 13.77
CA ALA A 28 -8.45 0.41 13.55
C ALA A 28 -8.10 -0.28 14.89
N SER A 29 -7.63 0.46 15.86
CA SER A 29 -7.27 -0.12 17.19
C SER A 29 -8.47 -0.68 17.96
N ARG A 30 -9.66 -0.12 17.77
CA ARG A 30 -10.88 -0.57 18.45
C ARG A 30 -11.36 -1.94 17.98
N GLN A 31 -10.98 -2.39 16.80
CA GLN A 31 -11.37 -3.70 16.26
C GLN A 31 -10.42 -4.84 16.68
N ILE A 32 -9.23 -4.52 17.26
CA ILE A 32 -8.24 -5.53 17.67
C ILE A 32 -8.82 -6.64 18.56
N PRO A 33 -9.65 -6.35 19.60
CA PRO A 33 -10.23 -7.41 20.41
C PRO A 33 -11.09 -8.39 19.60
N GLY A 34 -11.88 -7.88 18.65
CA GLY A 34 -12.70 -8.71 17.74
C GLY A 34 -11.83 -9.56 16.80
N LEU A 35 -10.75 -9.01 16.27
CA LEU A 35 -9.78 -9.75 15.45
C LEU A 35 -9.15 -10.89 16.24
N ILE A 36 -8.67 -10.60 17.48
CA ILE A 36 -8.08 -11.63 18.35
C ILE A 36 -9.11 -12.75 18.60
N TRP A 37 -10.34 -12.40 18.95
CA TRP A 37 -11.39 -13.36 19.22
C TRP A 37 -11.72 -14.22 17.99
N HIS A 38 -11.78 -13.62 16.80
CA HIS A 38 -12.05 -14.34 15.54
C HIS A 38 -10.95 -15.34 15.19
N PHE A 39 -9.66 -14.95 15.37
CA PHE A 39 -8.54 -15.80 15.02
C PHE A 39 -8.07 -16.73 16.13
N LEU A 40 -8.55 -16.57 17.38
CA LEU A 40 -8.17 -17.41 18.50
C LEU A 40 -8.34 -18.92 18.24
N PRO A 41 -9.44 -19.39 17.64
CA PRO A 41 -9.62 -20.82 17.30
C PRO A 41 -8.66 -21.29 16.18
N GLN A 42 -8.11 -20.38 15.39
CA GLN A 42 -7.26 -20.69 14.24
C GLN A 42 -5.76 -20.65 14.62
N LEU A 43 -5.42 -20.24 15.85
CA LEU A 43 -4.02 -20.14 16.33
C LEU A 43 -3.19 -21.40 16.06
N PRO A 44 -3.66 -22.63 16.26
CA PRO A 44 -2.87 -23.83 15.95
C PRO A 44 -2.49 -23.94 14.46
N LYS A 45 -3.38 -23.50 13.57
CA LYS A 45 -3.12 -23.45 12.11
C LYS A 45 -2.14 -22.32 11.75
N LEU A 46 -2.28 -21.16 12.41
CA LEU A 46 -1.43 -19.99 12.17
C LEU A 46 0.01 -20.17 12.68
N LEU A 47 0.23 -21.03 13.69
CA LEU A 47 1.55 -21.40 14.23
C LEU A 47 2.22 -22.51 13.41
N GLY A 48 1.50 -23.19 12.51
CA GLY A 48 2.06 -24.17 11.58
C GLY A 48 2.87 -23.52 10.48
N LYS A 49 3.97 -24.16 10.06
CA LYS A 49 4.71 -23.75 8.86
C LYS A 49 3.79 -23.84 7.65
N GLY A 50 3.32 -22.69 7.15
CA GLY A 50 2.46 -22.62 5.96
C GLY A 50 1.17 -21.84 6.15
N SER A 51 1.08 -20.95 7.13
CA SER A 51 -0.04 -19.99 7.23
C SER A 51 0.05 -18.96 6.09
N GLY A 52 0.01 -19.44 4.85
CA GLY A 52 -0.17 -18.58 3.69
C GLY A 52 -1.60 -18.06 3.64
N TRP A 53 -1.78 -16.88 3.06
CA TRP A 53 -3.11 -16.39 2.71
C TRP A 53 -3.85 -17.44 1.85
N THR A 54 -5.04 -17.81 2.25
CA THR A 54 -5.84 -18.89 1.59
C THR A 54 -7.09 -18.35 0.88
N GLY A 55 -7.37 -17.04 1.00
CA GLY A 55 -8.61 -16.44 0.49
C GLY A 55 -9.85 -16.74 1.34
N GLU A 56 -9.80 -17.71 2.23
CA GLU A 56 -10.98 -18.17 3.02
C GLU A 56 -11.55 -17.09 3.97
N ASN A 57 -10.74 -16.08 4.32
CA ASN A 57 -11.11 -15.04 5.27
C ASN A 57 -11.30 -13.66 4.62
N GLU A 58 -11.28 -13.56 3.29
CA GLU A 58 -11.41 -12.25 2.61
C GLU A 58 -12.66 -11.50 3.05
N ALA A 59 -13.82 -12.14 2.99
CA ALA A 59 -15.10 -11.55 3.38
C ALA A 59 -15.13 -11.05 4.84
N TYR A 60 -14.31 -11.62 5.73
CA TYR A 60 -14.19 -11.13 7.10
C TYR A 60 -13.55 -9.76 7.17
N PHE A 61 -12.70 -9.44 6.20
CA PHE A 61 -11.98 -8.16 6.15
C PHE A 61 -12.73 -7.06 5.38
N ASP A 62 -13.90 -7.35 4.83
CA ASP A 62 -14.67 -6.39 4.03
C ASP A 62 -15.01 -5.10 4.80
N ASP A 63 -15.29 -5.20 6.09
CA ASP A 63 -15.59 -4.06 6.96
C ASP A 63 -14.45 -3.69 7.92
N LYS A 64 -13.28 -4.32 7.80
CA LYS A 64 -12.15 -4.11 8.71
C LYS A 64 -11.13 -3.11 8.17
N TYR A 65 -10.56 -2.34 9.11
CA TYR A 65 -9.36 -1.58 8.86
C TYR A 65 -8.15 -2.52 8.87
N ILE A 66 -7.38 -2.51 7.82
CA ILE A 66 -6.11 -3.25 7.70
C ILE A 66 -5.02 -2.19 7.42
N PRO A 67 -4.62 -1.42 8.43
CA PRO A 67 -3.69 -0.33 8.21
C PRO A 67 -2.24 -0.81 8.14
N ILE A 68 -1.46 -0.21 7.25
CA ILE A 68 -0.01 -0.19 7.42
C ILE A 68 0.34 0.44 8.77
N VAL A 69 1.49 0.08 9.36
CA VAL A 69 1.89 0.74 10.61
C VAL A 69 2.39 2.17 10.35
N PRO A 70 2.29 3.10 11.33
CA PRO A 70 2.72 4.49 11.14
C PRO A 70 4.15 4.64 10.62
N GLN A 71 5.06 3.75 11.02
CA GLN A 71 6.45 3.75 10.56
C GLN A 71 6.59 3.41 9.06
N GLN A 72 5.76 2.47 8.55
CA GLN A 72 5.69 2.19 7.12
C GLN A 72 5.13 3.39 6.36
N GLY A 73 4.05 4.00 6.88
CA GLY A 73 3.49 5.22 6.30
C GLY A 73 4.50 6.36 6.22
N ALA A 74 5.27 6.57 7.31
CA ALA A 74 6.36 7.54 7.32
C ALA A 74 7.45 7.23 6.29
N PHE A 75 7.82 5.95 6.16
CA PHE A 75 8.78 5.51 5.16
C PHE A 75 8.28 5.80 3.74
N LEU A 76 7.05 5.40 3.41
CA LEU A 76 6.44 5.63 2.08
C LEU A 76 6.39 7.13 1.76
N TYR A 77 5.94 7.95 2.72
CA TYR A 77 5.94 9.41 2.58
C TYR A 77 7.33 9.96 2.26
N MET A 78 8.35 9.54 3.02
CA MET A 78 9.74 9.99 2.80
C MET A 78 10.28 9.54 1.43
N GLN A 79 9.96 8.31 0.98
CA GLN A 79 10.42 7.82 -0.32
C GLN A 79 9.79 8.60 -1.48
N VAL A 80 8.48 8.85 -1.42
CA VAL A 80 7.77 9.67 -2.42
C VAL A 80 8.34 11.08 -2.45
N LEU A 81 8.58 11.68 -1.27
CA LEU A 81 9.12 13.03 -1.16
C LEU A 81 10.55 13.12 -1.70
N ALA A 82 11.45 12.23 -1.24
CA ALA A 82 12.86 12.22 -1.63
C ALA A 82 13.07 11.97 -3.12
N LYS A 83 12.21 11.13 -3.71
CA LYS A 83 12.22 10.83 -5.14
C LYS A 83 11.70 12.01 -6.00
N GLY A 84 10.97 12.95 -5.40
CA GLY A 84 10.23 13.97 -6.14
C GLY A 84 9.11 13.37 -6.99
N ALA A 85 8.56 12.20 -6.57
CA ALA A 85 7.56 11.46 -7.32
C ALA A 85 6.27 12.28 -7.48
N LYS A 86 5.74 12.31 -8.72
CA LYS A 86 4.52 13.05 -9.08
C LYS A 86 3.40 12.13 -9.53
N ASN A 87 3.73 11.04 -10.20
CA ASN A 87 2.76 10.05 -10.69
C ASN A 87 2.85 8.81 -9.82
N ILE A 88 1.97 8.71 -8.83
CA ILE A 88 1.94 7.62 -7.88
C ILE A 88 0.73 6.73 -8.18
N VAL A 89 0.92 5.42 -8.13
CA VAL A 89 -0.16 4.44 -8.26
C VAL A 89 -0.21 3.58 -7.01
N GLU A 90 -1.40 3.34 -6.50
CA GLU A 90 -1.64 2.45 -5.37
C GLU A 90 -2.67 1.40 -5.75
N PHE A 91 -2.38 0.15 -5.46
CA PHE A 91 -3.31 -0.97 -5.47
C PHE A 91 -3.70 -1.31 -4.04
N GLY A 92 -4.98 -1.11 -3.70
CA GLY A 92 -5.53 -1.35 -2.37
C GLY A 92 -5.68 -0.08 -1.53
N THR A 93 -6.71 0.71 -1.80
CA THR A 93 -7.04 1.93 -1.04
C THR A 93 -7.53 1.63 0.37
N SER A 94 -8.39 0.61 0.52
CA SER A 94 -9.13 0.33 1.75
C SER A 94 -9.80 1.61 2.29
N TYR A 95 -9.57 1.97 3.53
CA TYR A 95 -10.07 3.23 4.12
C TYR A 95 -9.16 4.45 3.85
N GLY A 96 -8.10 4.30 3.05
CA GLY A 96 -7.26 5.39 2.54
C GLY A 96 -6.08 5.78 3.43
N ILE A 97 -5.67 4.94 4.38
CA ILE A 97 -4.58 5.29 5.32
C ILE A 97 -3.25 5.46 4.57
N SER A 98 -2.82 4.47 3.79
CA SER A 98 -1.61 4.54 2.96
C SER A 98 -1.69 5.66 1.92
N THR A 99 -2.86 5.79 1.28
CA THR A 99 -3.14 6.84 0.29
C THR A 99 -2.90 8.25 0.85
N LEU A 100 -3.28 8.51 2.11
CA LEU A 100 -3.08 9.82 2.75
C LEU A 100 -1.59 10.17 2.89
N TYR A 101 -0.72 9.21 3.24
CA TYR A 101 0.73 9.44 3.28
C TYR A 101 1.30 9.72 1.90
N LEU A 102 0.90 8.90 0.91
CA LEU A 102 1.34 9.07 -0.48
C LEU A 102 0.90 10.42 -1.04
N ALA A 103 -0.37 10.79 -0.84
CA ALA A 103 -0.94 12.02 -1.35
C ALA A 103 -0.37 13.27 -0.65
N ALA A 104 -0.10 13.20 0.65
CA ALA A 104 0.56 14.29 1.36
C ALA A 104 1.97 14.59 0.82
N ALA A 105 2.72 13.55 0.44
CA ALA A 105 4.02 13.72 -0.20
C ALA A 105 3.87 14.17 -1.67
N ALA A 106 2.95 13.56 -2.43
CA ALA A 106 2.66 13.93 -3.82
C ALA A 106 2.30 15.40 -3.95
N LYS A 107 1.45 15.92 -3.07
CA LYS A 107 1.07 17.33 -3.01
C LYS A 107 2.28 18.25 -2.90
N LYS A 108 3.27 17.91 -2.06
CA LYS A 108 4.51 18.69 -1.92
C LYS A 108 5.37 18.67 -3.20
N ASN A 109 5.30 17.59 -3.96
CA ASN A 109 6.00 17.44 -5.24
C ASN A 109 5.22 18.00 -6.44
N GLY A 110 3.99 18.49 -6.23
CA GLY A 110 3.10 18.93 -7.31
C GLY A 110 2.56 17.77 -8.16
N GLY A 111 2.35 16.61 -7.52
CA GLY A 111 1.87 15.38 -8.11
C GLY A 111 0.50 14.93 -7.59
N ARG A 112 0.14 13.68 -7.93
CA ARG A 112 -1.12 13.02 -7.55
C ARG A 112 -0.94 11.52 -7.35
N VAL A 113 -1.91 10.91 -6.68
CA VAL A 113 -2.05 9.46 -6.50
C VAL A 113 -3.26 8.98 -7.29
N ILE A 114 -3.10 7.92 -8.07
CA ILE A 114 -4.19 7.11 -8.59
C ILE A 114 -4.25 5.86 -7.71
N THR A 115 -5.40 5.61 -7.09
CA THR A 115 -5.60 4.45 -6.20
C THR A 115 -6.85 3.69 -6.58
N THR A 116 -6.93 2.40 -6.27
CA THR A 116 -8.07 1.55 -6.63
C THR A 116 -8.61 0.79 -5.43
N GLU A 117 -9.95 0.72 -5.34
CA GLU A 117 -10.67 0.00 -4.29
C GLU A 117 -11.83 -0.79 -4.91
N TYR A 118 -11.90 -2.07 -4.56
CA TYR A 118 -12.93 -2.97 -5.07
C TYR A 118 -14.28 -2.81 -4.34
N LEU A 119 -14.26 -2.50 -3.03
CA LEU A 119 -15.44 -2.43 -2.19
C LEU A 119 -16.03 -1.01 -2.16
N PRO A 120 -17.25 -0.78 -2.71
CA PRO A 120 -17.84 0.56 -2.83
C PRO A 120 -17.94 1.30 -1.50
N HIS A 121 -18.29 0.60 -0.40
CA HIS A 121 -18.42 1.24 0.92
C HIS A 121 -17.08 1.74 1.49
N LYS A 122 -15.95 1.01 1.20
CA LYS A 122 -14.60 1.47 1.55
C LYS A 122 -14.19 2.65 0.69
N ALA A 123 -14.43 2.56 -0.62
CA ALA A 123 -14.16 3.66 -1.56
C ALA A 123 -14.88 4.96 -1.14
N GLU A 124 -16.17 4.87 -0.79
CA GLU A 124 -16.93 6.03 -0.29
C GLU A 124 -16.35 6.58 1.02
N ALA A 125 -16.01 5.70 1.97
CA ALA A 125 -15.37 6.12 3.22
C ALA A 125 -14.01 6.81 2.97
N ALA A 126 -13.17 6.24 2.10
CA ALA A 126 -11.89 6.82 1.74
C ALA A 126 -12.02 8.21 1.12
N ARG A 127 -13.00 8.43 0.21
CA ARG A 127 -13.28 9.77 -0.35
C ARG A 127 -13.60 10.79 0.75
N ARG A 128 -14.37 10.41 1.77
CA ARG A 128 -14.66 11.31 2.91
C ARG A 128 -13.40 11.63 3.70
N HIS A 129 -12.52 10.65 3.91
CA HIS A 129 -11.24 10.86 4.61
C HIS A 129 -10.31 11.78 3.81
N PHE A 130 -10.22 11.60 2.49
CA PHE A 130 -9.43 12.47 1.60
C PHE A 130 -9.92 13.91 1.62
N ALA A 131 -11.23 14.12 1.59
CA ALA A 131 -11.83 15.44 1.70
C ALA A 131 -11.54 16.09 3.07
N ALA A 132 -11.70 15.35 4.16
CA ALA A 132 -11.42 15.82 5.52
C ALA A 132 -9.93 16.20 5.70
N ALA A 133 -9.02 15.44 5.09
CA ALA A 133 -7.59 15.74 5.08
C ALA A 133 -7.20 16.90 4.15
N GLY A 134 -8.10 17.38 3.28
CA GLY A 134 -7.78 18.40 2.27
C GLY A 134 -6.83 17.92 1.18
N LEU A 135 -6.92 16.63 0.84
CA LEU A 135 -6.08 15.97 -0.16
C LEU A 135 -6.86 15.44 -1.37
N ALA A 136 -8.19 15.64 -1.41
CA ALA A 136 -9.06 15.10 -2.48
C ALA A 136 -8.59 15.49 -3.89
N ASP A 137 -8.13 16.71 -4.10
CA ASP A 137 -7.65 17.20 -5.41
C ASP A 137 -6.32 16.54 -5.87
N HIS A 138 -5.65 15.82 -4.97
CA HIS A 138 -4.41 15.10 -5.24
C HIS A 138 -4.61 13.58 -5.35
N ILE A 139 -5.86 13.10 -5.27
CA ILE A 139 -6.19 11.66 -5.26
C ILE A 139 -7.29 11.38 -6.27
N GLU A 140 -7.01 10.47 -7.19
CA GLU A 140 -7.98 9.87 -8.10
C GLU A 140 -8.27 8.45 -7.61
N LEU A 141 -9.42 8.24 -6.94
CA LEU A 141 -9.85 6.93 -6.51
C LEU A 141 -10.72 6.29 -7.58
N ARG A 142 -10.28 5.17 -8.11
CA ARG A 142 -10.98 4.33 -9.06
C ARG A 142 -11.62 3.15 -8.35
N GLU A 143 -12.91 2.96 -8.56
CA GLU A 143 -13.71 1.92 -7.92
C GLU A 143 -13.90 0.74 -8.86
N GLY A 144 -13.57 -0.47 -8.40
CA GLY A 144 -13.67 -1.71 -9.16
C GLY A 144 -12.42 -2.56 -9.14
N ASP A 145 -12.38 -3.55 -10.04
CA ASP A 145 -11.24 -4.46 -10.20
C ASP A 145 -9.98 -3.69 -10.64
N ALA A 146 -8.88 -3.88 -9.93
CA ALA A 146 -7.61 -3.23 -10.24
C ALA A 146 -7.08 -3.58 -11.63
N LEU A 147 -7.32 -4.81 -12.10
CA LEU A 147 -6.89 -5.27 -13.43
C LEU A 147 -7.66 -4.58 -14.56
N GLU A 148 -8.83 -3.99 -14.26
CA GLU A 148 -9.61 -3.18 -15.19
C GLU A 148 -9.34 -1.70 -15.00
N THR A 149 -9.45 -1.22 -13.77
CA THR A 149 -9.39 0.21 -13.44
C THR A 149 -8.00 0.83 -13.63
N LEU A 150 -6.92 0.02 -13.66
CA LEU A 150 -5.55 0.48 -13.89
C LEU A 150 -5.04 0.27 -15.32
N GLN A 151 -5.90 -0.22 -16.24
CA GLN A 151 -5.49 -0.49 -17.63
C GLN A 151 -5.13 0.78 -18.40
N ASP A 152 -5.87 1.85 -18.22
CA ASP A 152 -5.78 3.08 -19.03
C ASP A 152 -4.96 4.19 -18.35
N ILE A 153 -4.28 3.90 -17.22
CA ILE A 153 -3.45 4.93 -16.59
C ILE A 153 -2.27 5.33 -17.50
N PRO A 154 -1.89 6.61 -17.48
CA PRO A 154 -0.80 7.09 -18.30
C PRO A 154 0.54 6.49 -17.85
N GLY A 155 1.50 6.42 -18.77
CA GLY A 155 2.88 6.05 -18.45
C GLY A 155 3.61 7.12 -17.64
N GLY A 156 4.85 6.79 -17.24
CA GLY A 156 5.66 7.69 -16.42
C GLY A 156 5.36 7.58 -14.94
N ILE A 157 4.96 6.39 -14.46
CA ILE A 157 4.72 6.13 -13.03
C ILE A 157 6.05 6.19 -12.28
N ASP A 158 6.14 7.07 -11.30
CA ASP A 158 7.33 7.26 -10.47
C ASP A 158 7.38 6.32 -9.28
N PHE A 159 6.23 6.05 -8.68
CA PHE A 159 6.12 5.25 -7.46
C PHE A 159 4.87 4.38 -7.49
N VAL A 160 5.00 3.13 -7.06
CA VAL A 160 3.89 2.18 -6.92
C VAL A 160 3.86 1.64 -5.49
N LEU A 161 2.67 1.60 -4.89
CA LEU A 161 2.39 0.79 -3.70
C LEU A 161 1.44 -0.34 -4.08
N LEU A 162 1.82 -1.58 -3.80
CA LEU A 162 0.99 -2.76 -3.95
C LEU A 162 0.63 -3.28 -2.55
N ASP A 163 -0.56 -2.94 -2.09
CA ASP A 163 -1.09 -3.24 -0.74
C ASP A 163 -2.53 -3.79 -0.82
N GLY A 164 -2.82 -4.47 -1.91
CA GLY A 164 -4.08 -5.20 -2.11
C GLY A 164 -3.94 -6.70 -1.82
N TRP A 165 -4.88 -7.51 -2.34
CA TRP A 165 -4.86 -8.95 -2.13
C TRP A 165 -3.59 -9.60 -2.69
N PRO A 166 -2.93 -10.47 -1.91
CA PRO A 166 -1.61 -11.01 -2.23
C PRO A 166 -1.51 -11.72 -3.58
N ASN A 167 -2.55 -12.45 -3.98
CA ASN A 167 -2.61 -13.16 -5.27
C ASN A 167 -2.71 -12.22 -6.48
N LEU A 168 -3.10 -10.96 -6.28
CA LEU A 168 -3.21 -9.96 -7.34
C LEU A 168 -1.97 -9.07 -7.44
N VAL A 169 -1.02 -9.15 -6.49
CA VAL A 169 0.19 -8.32 -6.49
C VAL A 169 0.97 -8.49 -7.80
N TYR A 170 1.27 -9.72 -8.21
CA TYR A 170 2.04 -9.95 -9.43
C TYR A 170 1.28 -9.59 -10.72
N PRO A 171 0.01 -10.00 -10.91
CA PRO A 171 -0.78 -9.55 -12.06
C PRO A 171 -0.89 -8.02 -12.19
N VAL A 172 -1.17 -7.32 -11.09
CA VAL A 172 -1.25 -5.85 -11.09
C VAL A 172 0.12 -5.23 -11.37
N PHE A 173 1.19 -5.75 -10.76
CA PHE A 173 2.55 -5.32 -11.07
C PHE A 173 2.85 -5.44 -12.57
N LYS A 174 2.54 -6.58 -13.20
CA LYS A 174 2.79 -6.81 -14.64
C LYS A 174 1.97 -5.87 -15.54
N LEU A 175 0.77 -5.49 -15.11
CA LEU A 175 -0.05 -4.48 -15.80
C LEU A 175 0.62 -3.09 -15.75
N LEU A 176 1.23 -2.73 -14.60
CA LEU A 176 1.86 -1.43 -14.38
C LEU A 176 3.29 -1.34 -14.91
N GLU A 177 4.01 -2.45 -14.97
CA GLU A 177 5.46 -2.50 -15.28
C GLU A 177 5.85 -1.78 -16.59
N PRO A 178 5.11 -1.93 -17.72
CA PRO A 178 5.40 -1.22 -18.97
C PRO A 178 5.26 0.31 -18.85
N LYS A 179 4.52 0.79 -17.83
CA LYS A 179 4.20 2.19 -17.59
C LYS A 179 5.15 2.85 -16.58
N LEU A 180 6.04 2.07 -15.95
CA LEU A 180 7.01 2.57 -14.97
C LEU A 180 8.06 3.47 -15.62
N ALA A 181 8.25 4.65 -15.05
CA ALA A 181 9.36 5.54 -15.40
C ALA A 181 10.73 4.89 -15.12
N PRO A 182 11.80 5.36 -15.75
CA PRO A 182 13.15 5.01 -15.32
C PRO A 182 13.36 5.32 -13.83
N ARG A 183 13.96 4.38 -13.10
CA ARG A 183 14.16 4.47 -11.65
C ARG A 183 12.85 4.54 -10.84
N ALA A 184 11.71 4.12 -11.39
CA ALA A 184 10.49 3.98 -10.61
C ALA A 184 10.73 3.08 -9.40
N ALA A 185 10.09 3.40 -8.28
CA ALA A 185 10.14 2.58 -7.09
C ALA A 185 8.81 1.81 -6.93
N VAL A 186 8.89 0.58 -6.47
CA VAL A 186 7.75 -0.28 -6.16
C VAL A 186 7.88 -0.77 -4.73
N ALA A 187 6.88 -0.52 -3.92
CA ALA A 187 6.76 -1.01 -2.56
C ALA A 187 5.63 -2.04 -2.50
N VAL A 188 5.87 -3.18 -1.85
CA VAL A 188 4.85 -4.23 -1.63
C VAL A 188 4.78 -4.51 -0.14
N ASP A 189 3.59 -4.41 0.45
CA ASP A 189 3.40 -4.63 1.88
C ASP A 189 3.20 -6.12 2.23
N ASP A 190 3.42 -6.45 3.51
CA ASP A 190 3.12 -7.76 4.13
C ASP A 190 3.81 -8.99 3.49
N VAL A 191 4.96 -8.81 2.84
CA VAL A 191 5.61 -9.91 2.09
C VAL A 191 6.05 -11.09 2.98
N GLU A 192 6.35 -10.90 4.27
CA GLU A 192 6.65 -12.03 5.18
C GLU A 192 5.39 -12.82 5.56
N GLY A 193 4.25 -12.13 5.69
CA GLY A 193 2.98 -12.77 6.04
C GLY A 193 2.39 -13.60 4.90
N TYR A 194 2.63 -13.18 3.67
CA TYR A 194 1.98 -13.72 2.48
C TYR A 194 2.95 -14.19 1.39
N ALA A 195 4.22 -14.44 1.75
CA ALA A 195 5.28 -14.82 0.82
C ALA A 195 4.87 -15.89 -0.22
N PRO A 196 4.18 -16.99 0.14
CA PRO A 196 3.79 -18.00 -0.85
C PRO A 196 2.88 -17.46 -1.96
N ALA A 197 1.97 -16.54 -1.64
CA ALA A 197 1.06 -15.94 -2.63
C ALA A 197 1.73 -14.85 -3.49
N MET A 198 2.85 -14.30 -3.01
CA MET A 198 3.61 -13.24 -3.68
C MET A 198 4.93 -13.77 -4.30
N GLN A 199 5.16 -15.10 -4.30
CA GLN A 199 6.45 -15.67 -4.68
C GLN A 199 6.86 -15.28 -6.10
N ASP A 200 5.93 -15.31 -7.05
CA ASP A 200 6.21 -14.94 -8.44
C ASP A 200 6.70 -13.49 -8.57
N TYR A 201 6.13 -12.57 -7.79
CA TYR A 201 6.58 -11.18 -7.73
C TYR A 201 8.00 -11.10 -7.13
N LEU A 202 8.23 -11.76 -5.99
CA LEU A 202 9.51 -11.73 -5.29
C LEU A 202 10.63 -12.31 -6.15
N ASP A 203 10.39 -13.44 -6.79
CA ASP A 203 11.36 -14.07 -7.69
C ASP A 203 11.67 -13.17 -8.89
N TYR A 204 10.67 -12.48 -9.41
CA TYR A 204 10.82 -11.58 -10.54
C TYR A 204 11.70 -10.37 -10.19
N VAL A 205 11.37 -9.61 -9.13
CA VAL A 205 12.08 -8.36 -8.80
C VAL A 205 13.46 -8.59 -8.16
N ARG A 206 13.68 -9.77 -7.58
CA ARG A 206 14.98 -10.16 -7.00
C ARG A 206 15.94 -10.75 -8.02
N ASN A 207 15.48 -11.06 -9.22
CA ASN A 207 16.35 -11.46 -10.32
C ASN A 207 16.90 -10.22 -11.04
N PRO A 208 18.21 -9.91 -10.95
CA PRO A 208 18.80 -8.71 -11.54
C PRO A 208 18.60 -8.61 -13.07
N ALA A 209 18.44 -9.76 -13.75
CA ALA A 209 18.21 -9.80 -15.20
C ALA A 209 16.90 -9.10 -15.60
N ASN A 210 15.93 -8.96 -14.67
CA ASN A 210 14.68 -8.26 -14.92
C ASN A 210 14.77 -6.74 -14.70
N GLY A 211 15.99 -6.22 -14.40
CA GLY A 211 16.23 -4.78 -14.31
C GLY A 211 15.71 -4.13 -13.03
N TYR A 212 15.76 -4.85 -11.92
CA TYR A 212 15.42 -4.34 -10.59
C TYR A 212 16.55 -4.56 -9.59
N VAL A 213 16.64 -3.64 -8.63
CA VAL A 213 17.33 -3.86 -7.35
C VAL A 213 16.24 -3.90 -6.28
N SER A 214 16.19 -4.97 -5.52
CA SER A 214 15.14 -5.22 -4.54
C SER A 214 15.69 -5.65 -3.20
N ALA A 215 15.05 -5.23 -2.12
CA ALA A 215 15.38 -5.63 -0.76
C ALA A 215 14.14 -5.67 0.12
N THR A 216 14.09 -6.67 1.00
CA THR A 216 13.09 -6.74 2.05
C THR A 216 13.50 -5.86 3.22
N LEU A 217 12.69 -4.86 3.51
CA LEU A 217 12.86 -3.99 4.68
C LEU A 217 11.98 -4.53 5.81
N LYS A 218 12.56 -4.66 7.01
CA LYS A 218 11.88 -5.25 8.18
C LYS A 218 11.40 -4.22 9.20
N PRO A 219 10.42 -3.36 8.93
CA PRO A 219 9.46 -3.00 9.93
C PRO A 219 8.25 -3.90 9.73
N HIS A 220 7.65 -4.36 10.80
CA HIS A 220 6.35 -5.03 10.90
C HIS A 220 5.87 -5.74 9.60
N LYS A 221 6.00 -7.07 9.52
CA LYS A 221 5.60 -7.97 8.43
C LYS A 221 6.36 -7.80 7.09
N ALA A 222 7.40 -6.98 7.08
CA ALA A 222 8.29 -6.72 5.96
C ALA A 222 7.64 -6.06 4.72
N LEU A 223 8.30 -5.03 4.24
CA LEU A 223 8.02 -4.35 2.99
C LEU A 223 9.09 -4.76 1.97
N GLU A 224 8.71 -5.31 0.82
CA GLU A 224 9.64 -5.42 -0.30
C GLU A 224 9.73 -4.10 -1.02
N TYR A 225 10.93 -3.55 -1.14
CA TYR A 225 11.16 -2.28 -1.82
C TYR A 225 12.08 -2.51 -3.00
N SER A 226 11.58 -2.22 -4.20
CA SER A 226 12.27 -2.46 -5.46
C SER A 226 12.43 -1.16 -6.23
N VAL A 227 13.56 -1.01 -6.92
CA VAL A 227 13.81 0.12 -7.82
C VAL A 227 14.14 -0.40 -9.20
N LYS A 228 13.44 0.11 -10.23
CA LYS A 228 13.71 -0.21 -11.63
C LYS A 228 15.03 0.44 -12.07
N THR A 229 16.01 -0.36 -12.44
CA THR A 229 17.35 0.10 -12.85
C THR A 229 17.57 0.06 -14.36
N GLY A 230 16.67 -0.57 -15.11
CA GLY A 230 16.88 -0.95 -16.50
C GLY A 230 17.48 -2.35 -16.58
N GLY A 231 17.14 -3.11 -17.63
CA GLY A 231 17.74 -4.43 -17.89
C GLY A 231 19.23 -4.33 -18.17
N ALA A 232 19.89 -5.49 -18.26
CA ALA A 232 21.34 -5.62 -18.48
C ALA A 232 21.89 -4.87 -19.73
N ASP A 233 21.01 -4.40 -20.63
CA ASP A 233 21.35 -3.66 -21.84
C ASP A 233 21.34 -2.12 -21.64
N ALA A 234 21.18 -1.62 -20.42
CA ALA A 234 21.11 -0.19 -20.11
C ALA A 234 22.43 0.40 -19.55
N ALA A 235 23.56 -0.28 -19.75
CA ALA A 235 24.90 0.16 -19.34
C ALA A 235 25.72 0.65 -20.54
#